data_e488fe5d5663a6a6e5d85e00abb1b452
#
_entry.id   e488fe5d5663a6a6e5d85e00abb1b452
#
_cell.length_a   1.000
_cell.length_b   1.000
_cell.length_c   1.000
_cell.angle_alpha   90.00
_cell.angle_beta   90.00
_cell.angle_gamma   90.00
#
_symmetry.space_group_name_H-M   'P 1'
#
loop_
_entity.id
_entity.type
_entity.pdbx_description
1 polymer ?
#
loop_
_entity_poly.entity_id
_entity_poly.type
_entity_poly.pdbx_seq_one_letter_code
_entity_poly.pdbx_strand_id
1 'polypeptide(L)'
;MHAAARHTAPFTFTEPCEAHTMATADTAFDEAFARTVELANGIADRDQKADLWDVADGLLAGAVQFWLYSRQPCGDPDCEDCLPIGTAEGRLAEMRKLLKQFAEESEYFHTPQDRNVGRA
;
A
#
# COMPACT_ATOMS: atom_id res chain seq x y z
N MET A 1 -7.64 -10.24 18.07
CA MET A 1 -7.43 -9.89 17.99
C MET A 1 -7.39 -9.00 17.80
N HIS A 2 -7.67 -8.47 17.70
CA HIS A 2 -7.53 -7.75 17.41
C HIS A 2 -7.52 -6.78 17.59
N ALA A 3 -7.71 -6.32 17.74
CA ALA A 3 -7.83 -5.50 17.86
C ALA A 3 -7.13 -4.64 18.07
N ALA A 4 -6.89 -4.40 18.18
CA ALA A 4 -6.23 -3.74 18.37
C ALA A 4 -5.89 -2.81 17.92
N ALA A 5 -6.00 -2.55 17.53
CA ALA A 5 -5.55 -1.85 17.00
C ALA A 5 -5.88 -0.71 17.05
N ARG A 6 -6.26 -0.26 17.54
CA ARG A 6 -6.50 0.71 17.51
C ARG A 6 -5.82 1.55 17.68
N HIS A 7 -5.31 1.79 17.68
CA HIS A 7 -4.72 2.58 17.61
C HIS A 7 -4.28 3.31 17.52
N THR A 8 -4.29 3.71 17.38
CA THR A 8 -4.00 4.40 17.54
C THR A 8 -3.06 5.16 17.38
N ALA A 9 -2.49 5.21 16.86
CA ALA A 9 -1.56 5.84 16.60
C ALA A 9 -1.68 7.04 16.13
N PRO A 10 -1.21 7.75 16.37
CA PRO A 10 -1.40 8.89 15.98
C PRO A 10 -0.54 9.45 15.13
N PHE A 11 -0.68 9.36 14.00
CA PHE A 11 -0.02 10.06 13.12
C PHE A 11 -0.59 11.37 13.17
N THR A 12 0.08 12.35 13.47
CA THR A 12 -0.45 13.59 13.29
C THR A 12 0.03 14.04 12.06
N PHE A 13 -0.60 13.94 11.07
CA PHE A 13 -0.20 14.28 9.81
C PHE A 13 -0.64 15.66 9.55
N THR A 14 0.14 16.60 9.70
CA THR A 14 -0.25 17.96 9.45
C THR A 14 0.46 18.56 8.30
N GLU A 15 1.05 17.78 7.45
CA GLU A 15 1.81 18.34 6.38
C GLU A 15 0.96 18.93 5.32
N PRO A 16 1.33 20.04 4.75
CA PRO A 16 0.61 20.57 3.61
C PRO A 16 0.84 19.70 2.39
N CYS A 17 -0.03 19.83 1.43
CA CYS A 17 0.04 19.01 0.24
C CYS A 17 1.38 19.11 -0.45
N GLU A 18 1.95 20.29 -0.44
CA GLU A 18 3.18 20.46 -1.18
C GLU A 18 4.39 19.96 -0.41
N ALA A 19 4.20 19.38 0.74
CA ALA A 19 5.30 18.82 1.48
C ALA A 19 5.81 17.51 0.88
N HIS A 20 5.13 16.99 -0.09
CA HIS A 20 5.60 15.78 -0.71
C HIS A 20 6.79 16.12 -1.56
N THR A 21 7.96 15.72 -1.13
CA THR A 21 9.14 15.99 -1.93
C THR A 21 9.60 14.70 -2.53
N MET A 22 10.17 14.80 -3.68
CA MET A 22 10.71 13.62 -4.32
C MET A 22 12.11 13.30 -3.87
N ALA A 23 12.72 14.22 -3.16
CA ALA A 23 14.13 14.05 -2.82
C ALA A 23 14.39 12.84 -1.94
N THR A 24 13.49 12.56 -1.00
CA THR A 24 13.67 11.44 -0.09
C THR A 24 12.70 10.32 -0.36
N ALA A 25 11.88 10.45 -1.38
CA ALA A 25 10.81 9.49 -1.60
C ALA A 25 11.34 8.10 -1.89
N ASP A 26 12.41 8.00 -2.69
CA ASP A 26 12.90 6.68 -3.07
C ASP A 26 13.43 5.92 -1.87
N THR A 27 14.15 6.61 -0.98
CA THR A 27 14.68 5.94 0.19
C THR A 27 13.57 5.43 1.10
N ALA A 28 12.56 6.27 1.32
CA ALA A 28 11.45 5.85 2.18
C ALA A 28 10.66 4.73 1.54
N PHE A 29 10.48 4.80 0.22
CA PHE A 29 9.78 3.74 -0.48
C PHE A 29 10.53 2.42 -0.34
N ASP A 30 11.83 2.45 -0.57
CA ASP A 30 12.63 1.23 -0.52
C ASP A 30 12.63 0.64 0.88
N GLU A 31 12.71 1.47 1.89
CA GLU A 31 12.69 0.97 3.24
C GLU A 31 11.34 0.36 3.58
N ALA A 32 10.26 1.01 3.20
CA ALA A 32 8.93 0.48 3.48
C ALA A 32 8.71 -0.85 2.77
N PHE A 33 9.17 -0.93 1.53
CA PHE A 33 9.07 -2.17 0.76
C PHE A 33 9.81 -3.29 1.50
N ALA A 34 11.07 -3.05 1.81
CA ALA A 34 11.89 -4.09 2.43
C ALA A 34 11.35 -4.53 3.77
N ARG A 35 10.90 -3.57 4.58
CA ARG A 35 10.37 -3.90 5.89
C ARG A 35 9.07 -4.66 5.82
N THR A 36 8.26 -4.36 4.81
CA THR A 36 7.01 -5.10 4.63
C THR A 36 7.29 -6.57 4.33
N VAL A 37 8.26 -6.82 3.44
CA VAL A 37 8.63 -8.19 3.11
C VAL A 37 9.22 -8.88 4.33
N GLU A 38 10.06 -8.19 5.09
CA GLU A 38 10.64 -8.75 6.30
C GLU A 38 9.57 -9.12 7.31
N LEU A 39 8.56 -8.26 7.44
CA LEU A 39 7.49 -8.55 8.38
C LEU A 39 6.75 -9.82 7.98
N ALA A 40 6.46 -9.95 6.70
CA ALA A 40 5.78 -11.15 6.21
C ALA A 40 6.59 -12.39 6.50
N ASN A 41 7.88 -12.33 6.18
CA ASN A 41 8.75 -13.47 6.39
C ASN A 41 8.86 -13.81 7.88
N GLY A 42 8.92 -12.79 8.72
CA GLY A 42 8.99 -13.00 10.16
C GLY A 42 7.76 -13.68 10.71
N ILE A 43 6.58 -13.27 10.23
CA ILE A 43 5.35 -13.91 10.68
C ILE A 43 5.31 -15.37 10.24
N ALA A 44 5.66 -15.62 8.99
CA ALA A 44 5.64 -16.97 8.47
C ALA A 44 6.65 -17.87 9.21
N ASP A 45 7.81 -17.31 9.55
CA ASP A 45 8.82 -18.10 10.24
C ASP A 45 8.42 -18.42 11.67
N ARG A 46 7.76 -17.47 12.33
CA ARG A 46 7.37 -17.66 13.72
C ARG A 46 6.21 -18.62 13.88
N ASP A 47 5.32 -18.62 12.92
CA ASP A 47 4.09 -19.39 13.04
C ASP A 47 3.96 -20.27 11.82
N GLN A 48 4.45 -21.48 11.92
CA GLN A 48 4.45 -22.37 10.78
C GLN A 48 3.09 -22.87 10.42
N LYS A 49 2.10 -22.60 11.25
CA LYS A 49 0.74 -22.97 10.91
C LYS A 49 0.01 -21.84 10.21
N ALA A 50 0.64 -20.68 10.10
CA ALA A 50 0.00 -19.55 9.44
C ALA A 50 -0.18 -19.86 7.96
N ASP A 51 -1.35 -19.49 7.47
CA ASP A 51 -1.64 -19.61 6.06
C ASP A 51 -1.00 -18.40 5.36
N LEU A 52 -0.12 -18.68 4.43
CA LEU A 52 0.58 -17.59 3.75
C LEU A 52 -0.37 -16.67 3.00
N TRP A 53 -1.47 -17.20 2.51
CA TRP A 53 -2.45 -16.35 1.84
C TRP A 53 -3.05 -15.34 2.82
N ASP A 54 -3.35 -15.81 4.03
CA ASP A 54 -3.89 -14.91 5.05
C ASP A 54 -2.86 -13.86 5.43
N VAL A 55 -1.60 -14.25 5.56
CA VAL A 55 -0.56 -13.28 5.88
C VAL A 55 -0.47 -12.23 4.78
N ALA A 56 -0.48 -12.67 3.54
CA ALA A 56 -0.38 -11.75 2.41
C ALA A 56 -1.58 -10.80 2.36
N ASP A 57 -2.77 -11.35 2.58
CA ASP A 57 -3.97 -10.51 2.56
C ASP A 57 -3.95 -9.51 3.70
N GLY A 58 -3.47 -9.92 4.87
CA GLY A 58 -3.36 -9.01 6.00
C GLY A 58 -2.39 -7.89 5.75
N LEU A 59 -1.26 -8.20 5.14
CA LEU A 59 -0.29 -7.16 4.80
C LEU A 59 -0.88 -6.18 3.81
N LEU A 60 -1.57 -6.70 2.81
CA LEU A 60 -2.19 -5.82 1.83
C LEU A 60 -3.24 -4.94 2.47
N ALA A 61 -4.06 -5.51 3.34
CA ALA A 61 -5.09 -4.73 4.02
C ALA A 61 -4.46 -3.61 4.85
N GLY A 62 -3.39 -3.93 5.56
CA GLY A 62 -2.70 -2.92 6.36
C GLY A 62 -2.10 -1.82 5.49
N ALA A 63 -1.51 -2.20 4.37
CA ALA A 63 -0.94 -1.23 3.46
C ALA A 63 -2.02 -0.33 2.87
N VAL A 64 -3.17 -0.90 2.52
CA VAL A 64 -4.27 -0.14 1.99
C VAL A 64 -4.75 0.87 3.02
N GLN A 65 -4.87 0.44 4.28
CA GLN A 65 -5.32 1.34 5.32
C GLN A 65 -4.37 2.52 5.50
N PHE A 66 -3.08 2.24 5.54
CA PHE A 66 -2.10 3.31 5.71
C PHE A 66 -2.07 4.22 4.49
N TRP A 67 -2.19 3.63 3.29
CA TRP A 67 -2.20 4.41 2.07
C TRP A 67 -3.38 5.38 2.05
N LEU A 68 -4.57 4.89 2.41
CA LEU A 68 -5.74 5.75 2.46
C LEU A 68 -5.59 6.85 3.50
N TYR A 69 -4.99 6.50 4.64
CA TYR A 69 -4.72 7.51 5.65
C TYR A 69 -3.82 8.60 5.10
N SER A 70 -2.83 8.22 4.32
CA SER A 70 -1.87 9.18 3.79
C SER A 70 -2.45 10.05 2.68
N ARG A 71 -3.60 9.65 2.13
CA ARG A 71 -4.21 10.36 1.00
C ARG A 71 -5.44 11.14 1.43
N GLN A 72 -5.40 11.73 2.62
CA GLN A 72 -6.50 12.59 3.05
C GLN A 72 -6.37 13.93 2.37
N PRO A 73 -7.42 14.40 1.71
CA PRO A 73 -7.32 15.70 1.04
C PRO A 73 -7.17 16.83 2.04
N CYS A 74 -6.59 17.93 1.60
CA CYS A 74 -6.26 19.01 2.51
C CYS A 74 -7.44 19.88 2.88
N GLY A 75 -8.57 19.69 2.23
CA GLY A 75 -9.75 20.47 2.56
C GLY A 75 -9.98 21.70 1.70
N ASP A 76 -9.00 22.08 0.92
CA ASP A 76 -9.15 23.21 0.01
C ASP A 76 -9.78 22.69 -1.29
N PRO A 77 -10.99 23.11 -1.61
CA PRO A 77 -11.66 22.56 -2.80
C PRO A 77 -10.95 22.96 -4.09
N ASP A 78 -10.10 23.96 -4.05
CA ASP A 78 -9.38 24.38 -5.25
C ASP A 78 -7.98 23.79 -5.34
N CYS A 79 -7.62 22.92 -4.43
CA CYS A 79 -6.27 22.36 -4.44
C CYS A 79 -6.14 21.34 -5.57
N GLU A 80 -5.28 21.65 -6.53
CA GLU A 80 -5.09 20.77 -7.66
C GLU A 80 -4.37 19.48 -7.30
N ASP A 81 -3.52 19.54 -6.29
CA ASP A 81 -2.81 18.34 -5.86
C ASP A 81 -3.75 17.33 -5.25
N CYS A 82 -4.82 17.78 -4.64
CA CYS A 82 -5.78 16.88 -4.02
C CYS A 82 -6.91 16.47 -4.95
N LEU A 83 -6.92 17.01 -6.16
CA LEU A 83 -8.02 16.73 -7.06
C LEU A 83 -8.22 15.24 -7.29
N PRO A 84 -7.19 14.48 -7.62
CA PRO A 84 -7.41 13.04 -7.89
C PRO A 84 -7.83 12.25 -6.67
N ILE A 85 -7.55 12.75 -5.47
CA ILE A 85 -7.87 12.02 -4.26
C ILE A 85 -8.99 12.68 -3.47
N GLY A 86 -9.73 13.58 -4.09
CA GLY A 86 -10.76 14.32 -3.37
C GLY A 86 -12.01 13.54 -3.08
N THR A 87 -12.20 12.39 -3.72
CA THR A 87 -13.37 11.55 -3.48
C THR A 87 -12.92 10.14 -3.19
N ALA A 88 -13.80 9.36 -2.60
CA ALA A 88 -13.50 7.96 -2.35
C ALA A 88 -13.22 7.22 -3.64
N GLU A 89 -14.01 7.50 -4.68
CA GLU A 89 -13.79 6.85 -5.96
C GLU A 89 -12.46 7.26 -6.57
N GLY A 90 -12.10 8.52 -6.40
CA GLY A 90 -10.81 8.98 -6.92
C GLY A 90 -9.65 8.31 -6.20
N ARG A 91 -9.74 8.20 -4.88
CA ARG A 91 -8.68 7.53 -4.13
C ARG A 91 -8.55 6.07 -4.55
N LEU A 92 -9.69 5.41 -4.74
CA LEU A 92 -9.65 4.01 -5.18
C LEU A 92 -9.03 3.90 -6.57
N ALA A 93 -9.37 4.81 -7.47
CA ALA A 93 -8.82 4.78 -8.82
C ALA A 93 -7.30 4.96 -8.80
N GLU A 94 -6.82 5.88 -7.96
CA GLU A 94 -5.38 6.08 -7.84
C GLU A 94 -4.70 4.85 -7.27
N MET A 95 -5.32 4.23 -6.28
CA MET A 95 -4.77 3.02 -5.70
C MET A 95 -4.69 1.90 -6.74
N ARG A 96 -5.73 1.75 -7.55
CA ARG A 96 -5.72 0.72 -8.57
C ARG A 96 -4.58 0.90 -9.55
N LYS A 97 -4.29 2.14 -9.92
CA LYS A 97 -3.18 2.39 -10.82
C LYS A 97 -1.87 1.94 -10.20
N LEU A 98 -1.66 2.28 -8.94
CA LEU A 98 -0.44 1.89 -8.26
C LEU A 98 -0.35 0.38 -8.09
N LEU A 99 -1.44 -0.25 -7.72
CA LEU A 99 -1.42 -1.70 -7.54
C LEU A 99 -1.10 -2.40 -8.85
N LYS A 100 -1.66 -1.92 -9.93
CA LYS A 100 -1.37 -2.51 -11.23
C LYS A 100 0.11 -2.34 -11.57
N GLN A 101 0.63 -1.15 -11.35
CA GLN A 101 2.03 -0.89 -11.64
C GLN A 101 2.94 -1.78 -10.80
N PHE A 102 2.70 -1.83 -9.49
CA PHE A 102 3.55 -2.63 -8.62
C PHE A 102 3.47 -4.11 -8.95
N ALA A 103 2.27 -4.57 -9.29
CA ALA A 103 2.12 -5.97 -9.66
C ALA A 103 2.94 -6.28 -10.93
N GLU A 104 2.82 -5.41 -11.92
CA GLU A 104 3.52 -5.65 -13.18
C GLU A 104 5.03 -5.57 -13.04
N GLU A 105 5.51 -4.81 -12.07
CA GLU A 105 6.95 -4.68 -11.86
C GLU A 105 7.52 -5.76 -10.96
N SER A 106 6.66 -6.55 -10.36
CA SER A 106 7.14 -7.57 -9.43
C SER A 106 7.71 -8.77 -10.17
N GLU A 107 8.82 -9.29 -9.65
CA GLU A 107 9.40 -10.51 -10.23
C GLU A 107 8.46 -11.70 -10.10
N TYR A 108 7.44 -11.61 -9.28
CA TYR A 108 6.49 -12.70 -9.09
C TYR A 108 5.21 -12.52 -9.89
N PHE A 109 5.15 -11.49 -10.75
CA PHE A 109 3.94 -11.24 -11.52
C PHE A 109 3.63 -12.42 -12.45
N HIS A 110 4.67 -12.90 -13.14
CA HIS A 110 4.52 -14.05 -14.00
C HIS A 110 5.13 -15.26 -13.33
N THR A 111 4.50 -16.41 -13.47
CA THR A 111 5.05 -17.62 -12.91
C THR A 111 5.14 -18.68 -13.99
N PRO A 112 6.00 -19.68 -13.82
CA PRO A 112 6.09 -20.75 -14.81
C PRO A 112 4.79 -21.52 -14.98
N GLN A 113 3.92 -21.47 -13.97
CA GLN A 113 2.65 -22.19 -14.02
C GLN A 113 1.53 -21.37 -14.62
N ASP A 114 1.81 -20.14 -15.05
CA ASP A 114 0.75 -19.32 -15.63
C ASP A 114 0.15 -20.03 -16.83
N ARG A 115 -1.15 -20.08 -16.85
CA ARG A 115 -1.80 -20.62 -18.01
C ARG A 115 -1.87 -19.54 -19.05
N ASN A 116 -1.61 -19.92 -20.25
CA ASN A 116 -1.63 -18.96 -21.32
C ASN A 116 -2.97 -18.86 -21.96
N VAL A 117 -3.95 -18.85 -21.14
CA VAL A 117 -5.30 -18.77 -21.62
C VAL A 117 -5.47 -17.46 -22.33
N GLY A 118 -6.04 -17.48 -23.47
CA GLY A 118 -6.24 -16.28 -24.19
C GLY A 118 -5.11 -15.86 -25.06
N ARG A 119 -4.00 -16.58 -25.06
CA ARG A 119 -3.01 -16.24 -25.91
C ARG A 119 -3.27 -16.84 -27.13
N ALA A 120 -3.16 -16.26 -28.01
CA ALA A 120 -3.45 -16.88 -29.28
C ALA A 120 -2.24 -17.43 -29.90
#